data_ea2b0a69c0a864aa83c1722fb70ce33f
#
_entry.id   ea2b0a69c0a864aa83c1722fb70ce33f
#
_cell.length_a   1.000
_cell.length_b   1.000
_cell.length_c   1.000
_cell.angle_alpha   90.00
_cell.angle_beta   90.00
_cell.angle_gamma   90.00
#
_symmetry.space_group_name_H-M   'P 1'
#
loop_
_entity.id
_entity.type
_entity.pdbx_description
1 polymer ?
#
loop_
_entity_poly.entity_id
_entity_poly.type
_entity_poly.pdbx_seq_one_letter_code
_entity_poly.pdbx_strand_id
1 'polypeptide(L)'
;MADKKAPADGWPVISGDYIVGDPESPVAVTTLASHIEADLSGAAIAGPCKTENLGIEKVVANIISNPNIRFLILAGAEVQGHITGQSFKALHENGADADKKKIIGATGAIPFVENVPLEGVERFQQQLEIVDLIDTEDVGTIQSKINECVEKDPGAFEEEAMIISVDDDDGDDDDGEEMKVVAAETALIEARIRNINTKIDMIGAVQRNMAGNYAGKVQGIMIGLIFTLVIGFLFLI
;
A
#
# COMPACT_ATOMS: atom_id res chain seq x y z
N MET A 1 -21.47 -28.87 -7.47
CA MET A 1 -20.82 -27.58 -7.81
C MET A 1 -21.30 -26.59 -6.77
N ALA A 2 -20.40 -25.79 -6.24
CA ALA A 2 -20.75 -24.71 -5.32
C ALA A 2 -21.71 -23.73 -6.03
N ASP A 3 -22.67 -23.18 -5.31
CA ASP A 3 -23.61 -22.20 -5.88
C ASP A 3 -22.89 -20.88 -6.17
N LYS A 4 -23.08 -20.31 -7.35
CA LYS A 4 -22.37 -19.11 -7.83
C LYS A 4 -23.38 -18.00 -8.12
N LYS A 5 -22.92 -16.74 -7.92
CA LYS A 5 -23.68 -15.53 -8.20
C LYS A 5 -22.98 -14.66 -9.23
N ALA A 6 -23.74 -13.83 -9.92
CA ALA A 6 -23.14 -12.82 -10.79
C ALA A 6 -22.41 -11.78 -9.93
N PRO A 7 -21.16 -11.44 -10.26
CA PRO A 7 -20.52 -10.25 -9.71
C PRO A 7 -21.28 -8.97 -10.15
N ALA A 8 -20.95 -7.84 -9.56
CA ALA A 8 -21.46 -6.55 -10.00
C ALA A 8 -21.17 -6.29 -11.50
N ASP A 9 -22.07 -5.57 -12.16
CA ASP A 9 -21.89 -5.20 -13.56
C ASP A 9 -20.58 -4.42 -13.74
N GLY A 10 -19.74 -4.88 -14.69
CA GLY A 10 -18.44 -4.28 -14.96
C GLY A 10 -17.36 -4.60 -13.92
N TRP A 11 -17.54 -5.66 -13.12
CA TRP A 11 -16.53 -6.11 -12.17
C TRP A 11 -15.18 -6.44 -12.85
N PRO A 12 -14.03 -6.04 -12.25
CA PRO A 12 -13.81 -5.30 -11.00
C PRO A 12 -14.27 -3.83 -11.10
N VAL A 13 -14.91 -3.32 -10.03
CA VAL A 13 -15.58 -2.01 -10.04
C VAL A 13 -14.62 -0.83 -9.84
N ILE A 14 -13.45 -1.08 -9.25
CA ILE A 14 -12.42 -0.06 -9.01
C ILE A 14 -11.14 -0.46 -9.75
N SER A 15 -10.57 0.48 -10.49
CA SER A 15 -9.32 0.31 -11.24
C SER A 15 -8.10 0.14 -10.33
N GLY A 16 -7.07 -0.55 -10.82
CA GLY A 16 -5.81 -0.77 -10.10
C GLY A 16 -4.86 -1.71 -10.84
N ASP A 17 -3.70 -1.94 -10.24
CA ASP A 17 -2.70 -2.89 -10.76
C ASP A 17 -3.08 -4.31 -10.37
N TYR A 18 -3.85 -4.99 -11.19
CA TYR A 18 -4.25 -6.38 -10.94
C TYR A 18 -4.46 -7.15 -12.25
N ILE A 19 -4.43 -8.46 -12.11
CA ILE A 19 -4.82 -9.41 -13.17
C ILE A 19 -6.17 -9.99 -12.77
N VAL A 20 -7.12 -9.99 -13.71
CA VAL A 20 -8.43 -10.61 -13.55
C VAL A 20 -8.36 -12.02 -14.12
N GLY A 21 -8.75 -13.00 -13.30
CA GLY A 21 -8.89 -14.40 -13.70
C GLY A 21 -10.35 -14.81 -13.85
N ASP A 22 -10.74 -15.92 -13.22
CA ASP A 22 -12.11 -16.44 -13.28
C ASP A 22 -13.00 -15.74 -12.21
N PRO A 23 -13.99 -14.91 -12.59
CA PRO A 23 -14.87 -14.23 -11.64
C PRO A 23 -15.73 -15.19 -10.78
N GLU A 24 -15.85 -16.45 -11.14
CA GLU A 24 -16.52 -17.46 -10.33
C GLU A 24 -15.58 -18.12 -9.29
N SER A 25 -14.27 -17.83 -9.35
CA SER A 25 -13.33 -18.34 -8.35
C SER A 25 -13.59 -17.75 -6.95
N PRO A 26 -13.45 -18.58 -5.89
CA PRO A 26 -13.61 -18.10 -4.52
C PRO A 26 -12.38 -17.36 -3.97
N VAL A 27 -11.33 -17.14 -4.75
CA VAL A 27 -10.02 -16.67 -4.26
C VAL A 27 -9.65 -15.33 -4.84
N ALA A 28 -9.33 -14.36 -3.97
CA ALA A 28 -8.55 -13.16 -4.30
C ALA A 28 -7.15 -13.27 -3.68
N VAL A 29 -6.15 -12.68 -4.36
CA VAL A 29 -4.77 -12.65 -3.88
C VAL A 29 -4.25 -11.22 -3.87
N THR A 30 -3.69 -10.77 -2.76
CA THR A 30 -2.84 -9.58 -2.73
C THR A 30 -1.39 -9.96 -2.49
N THR A 31 -0.49 -9.41 -3.32
CA THR A 31 0.95 -9.68 -3.23
C THR A 31 1.69 -8.61 -2.42
N LEU A 32 0.95 -7.75 -1.71
CA LEU A 32 1.47 -6.67 -0.86
C LEU A 32 2.53 -5.80 -1.58
N ALA A 33 3.76 -5.74 -1.05
CA ALA A 33 4.85 -4.99 -1.67
C ALA A 33 5.49 -5.71 -2.86
N SER A 34 5.30 -7.04 -2.97
CA SER A 34 6.00 -7.86 -3.95
C SER A 34 5.39 -7.76 -5.34
N HIS A 35 6.26 -7.68 -6.35
CA HIS A 35 5.88 -7.80 -7.74
C HIS A 35 6.07 -9.27 -8.16
N ILE A 36 4.99 -10.02 -8.15
CA ILE A 36 5.00 -11.45 -8.52
C ILE A 36 4.54 -11.55 -9.98
N GLU A 37 5.49 -11.75 -10.89
CA GLU A 37 5.24 -11.98 -12.31
C GLU A 37 4.80 -13.44 -12.56
N ALA A 38 3.67 -13.84 -11.98
CA ALA A 38 3.10 -15.16 -12.20
C ALA A 38 1.61 -15.05 -12.48
N ASP A 39 1.15 -15.85 -13.44
CA ASP A 39 -0.27 -16.13 -13.61
C ASP A 39 -0.72 -16.99 -12.43
N LEU A 40 -1.32 -16.36 -11.41
CA LEU A 40 -1.87 -17.05 -10.24
C LEU A 40 -3.20 -17.71 -10.63
N SER A 41 -3.06 -18.79 -11.38
CA SER A 41 -4.18 -19.55 -11.95
C SER A 41 -5.16 -19.99 -10.87
N GLY A 42 -6.44 -19.80 -11.13
CA GLY A 42 -7.51 -20.14 -10.19
C GLY A 42 -7.89 -19.03 -9.22
N ALA A 43 -7.24 -17.86 -9.24
CA ALA A 43 -7.71 -16.67 -8.54
C ALA A 43 -8.74 -15.90 -9.38
N ALA A 44 -9.72 -15.25 -8.76
CA ALA A 44 -10.64 -14.33 -9.43
C ALA A 44 -9.93 -13.01 -9.77
N ILE A 45 -9.09 -12.53 -8.87
CA ILE A 45 -8.32 -11.31 -9.01
C ILE A 45 -7.02 -11.44 -8.21
N ALA A 46 -5.92 -10.94 -8.76
CA ALA A 46 -4.63 -10.94 -8.08
C ALA A 46 -3.84 -9.67 -8.40
N GLY A 47 -3.19 -9.06 -7.41
CA GLY A 47 -2.38 -7.87 -7.61
C GLY A 47 -1.72 -7.34 -6.34
N PRO A 48 -0.81 -6.36 -6.45
CA PRO A 48 -0.16 -5.74 -5.30
C PRO A 48 -1.13 -4.83 -4.52
N CYS A 49 -0.84 -4.64 -3.24
CA CYS A 49 -1.49 -3.63 -2.41
C CYS A 49 -0.45 -3.01 -1.49
N LYS A 50 -0.02 -1.79 -1.80
CA LYS A 50 1.14 -1.14 -1.16
C LYS A 50 0.78 -0.15 -0.07
N THR A 51 -0.49 0.20 0.09
CA THR A 51 -0.93 1.21 1.05
C THR A 51 -2.04 0.67 1.96
N GLU A 52 -1.98 1.02 3.24
CA GLU A 52 -2.91 0.60 4.29
C GLU A 52 -4.19 1.45 4.37
N ASN A 53 -4.39 2.33 3.41
CA ASN A 53 -5.56 3.20 3.27
C ASN A 53 -6.26 2.95 1.93
N LEU A 54 -6.06 3.80 0.93
CA LEU A 54 -6.71 3.72 -0.38
C LEU A 54 -6.51 2.36 -1.06
N GLY A 55 -5.33 1.74 -0.94
CA GLY A 55 -5.10 0.40 -1.48
C GLY A 55 -6.02 -0.65 -0.85
N ILE A 56 -6.18 -0.63 0.48
CA ILE A 56 -7.12 -1.52 1.19
C ILE A 56 -8.56 -1.23 0.75
N GLU A 57 -8.96 0.03 0.63
CA GLU A 57 -10.31 0.41 0.18
C GLU A 57 -10.63 -0.14 -1.21
N LYS A 58 -9.70 -0.02 -2.17
CA LYS A 58 -9.83 -0.57 -3.53
C LYS A 58 -9.97 -2.09 -3.53
N VAL A 59 -9.18 -2.79 -2.73
CA VAL A 59 -9.27 -4.25 -2.59
C VAL A 59 -10.59 -4.66 -1.96
N VAL A 60 -11.03 -4.00 -0.88
CA VAL A 60 -12.32 -4.26 -0.23
C VAL A 60 -13.47 -4.05 -1.22
N ALA A 61 -13.49 -2.93 -1.96
CA ALA A 61 -14.53 -2.62 -2.93
C ALA A 61 -14.65 -3.69 -4.02
N ASN A 62 -13.52 -4.14 -4.58
CA ASN A 62 -13.50 -5.18 -5.60
C ASN A 62 -13.88 -6.57 -5.06
N ILE A 63 -13.61 -6.85 -3.79
CA ILE A 63 -13.99 -8.11 -3.16
C ILE A 63 -15.49 -8.16 -2.87
N ILE A 64 -16.05 -7.14 -2.19
CA ILE A 64 -17.47 -7.17 -1.79
C ILE A 64 -18.43 -7.00 -2.96
N SER A 65 -17.94 -6.52 -4.10
CA SER A 65 -18.67 -6.46 -5.37
C SER A 65 -18.67 -7.79 -6.16
N ASN A 66 -18.02 -8.84 -5.62
CA ASN A 66 -18.10 -10.20 -6.16
C ASN A 66 -18.39 -11.22 -5.03
N PRO A 67 -19.63 -11.66 -4.87
CA PRO A 67 -20.02 -12.58 -3.81
C PRO A 67 -19.35 -13.96 -3.87
N ASN A 68 -18.73 -14.30 -5.02
CA ASN A 68 -18.04 -15.57 -5.16
C ASN A 68 -16.70 -15.60 -4.43
N ILE A 69 -16.08 -14.44 -4.17
CA ILE A 69 -14.80 -14.34 -3.46
C ILE A 69 -15.04 -14.62 -1.98
N ARG A 70 -14.44 -15.70 -1.48
CA ARG A 70 -14.59 -16.20 -0.12
C ARG A 70 -13.28 -16.31 0.64
N PHE A 71 -12.16 -16.18 -0.06
CA PHE A 71 -10.81 -16.22 0.52
C PHE A 71 -9.99 -15.05 0.00
N LEU A 72 -9.29 -14.37 0.91
CA LEU A 72 -8.26 -13.39 0.56
C LEU A 72 -6.90 -13.91 1.03
N ILE A 73 -6.05 -14.26 0.08
CA ILE A 73 -4.66 -14.64 0.37
C ILE A 73 -3.81 -13.38 0.44
N LEU A 74 -3.18 -13.16 1.59
CA LEU A 74 -2.18 -12.11 1.80
C LEU A 74 -0.80 -12.73 1.58
N ALA A 75 -0.15 -12.46 0.47
CA ALA A 75 1.15 -13.02 0.11
C ALA A 75 2.17 -11.91 -0.20
N GLY A 76 3.45 -12.29 -0.34
CA GLY A 76 4.52 -11.35 -0.63
C GLY A 76 5.05 -10.62 0.61
N ALA A 77 6.06 -9.79 0.39
CA ALA A 77 6.71 -9.03 1.46
C ALA A 77 5.78 -7.99 2.07
N GLU A 78 5.83 -7.84 3.39
CA GLU A 78 5.11 -6.77 4.06
C GLU A 78 5.63 -5.38 3.63
N VAL A 79 4.73 -4.41 3.54
CA VAL A 79 5.07 -3.05 3.11
C VAL A 79 5.68 -2.27 4.27
N GLN A 80 6.98 -1.94 4.17
CA GLN A 80 7.67 -1.20 5.23
C GLN A 80 7.02 0.17 5.51
N GLY A 81 6.72 0.41 6.78
CA GLY A 81 6.08 1.65 7.24
C GLY A 81 4.57 1.68 7.07
N HIS A 82 4.03 1.07 6.03
CA HIS A 82 2.58 0.97 5.80
C HIS A 82 1.94 -0.23 6.51
N ILE A 83 2.66 -1.34 6.61
CA ILE A 83 2.22 -2.58 7.30
C ILE A 83 0.82 -3.01 6.80
N THR A 84 0.71 -3.09 5.47
CA THR A 84 -0.58 -3.28 4.78
C THR A 84 -1.20 -4.65 5.04
N GLY A 85 -0.37 -5.71 5.08
CA GLY A 85 -0.85 -7.07 5.35
C GLY A 85 -1.44 -7.20 6.75
N GLN A 86 -0.76 -6.66 7.77
CA GLN A 86 -1.28 -6.62 9.13
C GLN A 86 -2.55 -5.75 9.22
N SER A 87 -2.63 -4.67 8.45
CA SER A 87 -3.80 -3.80 8.42
C SER A 87 -5.03 -4.51 7.83
N PHE A 88 -4.88 -5.37 6.80
CA PHE A 88 -5.96 -6.24 6.31
C PHE A 88 -6.46 -7.20 7.40
N LYS A 89 -5.54 -7.84 8.13
CA LYS A 89 -5.91 -8.75 9.24
C LYS A 89 -6.65 -7.99 10.33
N ALA A 90 -6.14 -6.81 10.72
CA ALA A 90 -6.77 -5.97 11.73
C ALA A 90 -8.17 -5.50 11.32
N LEU A 91 -8.35 -5.10 10.04
CA LEU A 91 -9.65 -4.72 9.49
C LEU A 91 -10.63 -5.90 9.54
N HIS A 92 -10.20 -7.08 9.16
CA HIS A 92 -11.04 -8.28 9.16
C HIS A 92 -11.40 -8.73 10.59
N GLU A 93 -10.48 -8.66 11.53
CA GLU A 93 -10.69 -9.11 12.91
C GLU A 93 -11.49 -8.09 13.76
N ASN A 94 -11.18 -6.80 13.62
CA ASN A 94 -11.63 -5.75 14.55
C ASN A 94 -12.49 -4.67 13.88
N GLY A 95 -12.52 -4.62 12.55
CA GLY A 95 -13.21 -3.56 11.80
C GLY A 95 -12.53 -2.20 11.90
N ALA A 96 -13.33 -1.14 11.68
CA ALA A 96 -12.90 0.24 11.73
C ALA A 96 -13.74 1.06 12.70
N ASP A 97 -13.11 2.09 13.29
CA ASP A 97 -13.80 3.06 14.17
C ASP A 97 -14.87 3.82 13.38
N ALA A 98 -16.06 3.92 13.95
CA ALA A 98 -17.22 4.49 13.27
C ALA A 98 -17.05 5.99 12.93
N ASP A 99 -16.41 6.75 13.81
CA ASP A 99 -16.26 8.20 13.69
C ASP A 99 -14.99 8.58 12.91
N LYS A 100 -13.89 7.88 13.22
CA LYS A 100 -12.56 8.21 12.71
C LYS A 100 -12.18 7.42 11.46
N LYS A 101 -12.94 6.39 11.11
CA LYS A 101 -12.63 5.47 10.00
C LYS A 101 -11.25 4.80 10.11
N LYS A 102 -10.66 4.79 11.30
CA LYS A 102 -9.38 4.15 11.55
C LYS A 102 -9.55 2.65 11.75
N ILE A 103 -8.74 1.84 11.09
CA ILE A 103 -8.70 0.39 11.30
C ILE A 103 -8.25 0.10 12.74
N ILE A 104 -9.09 -0.62 13.49
CA ILE A 104 -8.84 -0.92 14.91
C ILE A 104 -7.74 -1.98 15.03
N GLY A 105 -6.65 -1.63 15.71
CA GLY A 105 -5.51 -2.52 15.89
C GLY A 105 -4.48 -2.51 14.77
N ALA A 106 -4.67 -1.71 13.71
CA ALA A 106 -3.65 -1.54 12.69
C ALA A 106 -2.48 -0.69 13.18
N THR A 107 -1.27 -1.07 12.79
CA THR A 107 0.01 -0.45 13.20
C THR A 107 0.70 0.31 12.09
N GLY A 108 0.14 0.34 10.88
CA GLY A 108 0.62 1.15 9.76
C GLY A 108 0.58 2.66 10.05
N ALA A 109 1.20 3.46 9.20
CA ALA A 109 1.34 4.90 9.40
C ALA A 109 -0.01 5.63 9.27
N ILE A 110 -0.86 5.28 8.29
CA ILE A 110 -2.12 5.96 7.97
C ILE A 110 -3.24 4.93 7.72
N PRO A 111 -3.61 4.09 8.71
CA PRO A 111 -4.56 2.99 8.51
C PRO A 111 -6.02 3.49 8.61
N PHE A 112 -6.45 4.31 7.68
CA PHE A 112 -7.80 4.85 7.60
C PHE A 112 -8.50 4.37 6.33
N VAL A 113 -9.76 3.97 6.44
CA VAL A 113 -10.63 3.52 5.35
C VAL A 113 -11.83 4.46 5.24
N GLU A 114 -11.55 5.69 4.81
CA GLU A 114 -12.51 6.80 4.84
C GLU A 114 -13.67 6.60 3.89
N ASN A 115 -13.41 5.98 2.73
CA ASN A 115 -14.39 5.76 1.66
C ASN A 115 -15.17 4.43 1.83
N VAL A 116 -14.76 3.57 2.77
CA VAL A 116 -15.50 2.33 3.04
C VAL A 116 -16.55 2.58 4.12
N PRO A 117 -17.85 2.46 3.83
CA PRO A 117 -18.89 2.55 4.85
C PRO A 117 -18.77 1.36 5.82
N LEU A 118 -19.28 1.52 7.04
CA LEU A 118 -19.21 0.45 8.05
C LEU A 118 -19.86 -0.84 7.56
N GLU A 119 -20.97 -0.75 6.83
CA GLU A 119 -21.64 -1.89 6.21
C GLU A 119 -20.72 -2.63 5.22
N GLY A 120 -19.86 -1.90 4.49
CA GLY A 120 -18.84 -2.47 3.61
C GLY A 120 -17.74 -3.21 4.40
N VAL A 121 -17.34 -2.66 5.56
CA VAL A 121 -16.39 -3.32 6.48
C VAL A 121 -17.00 -4.60 7.04
N GLU A 122 -18.24 -4.54 7.54
CA GLU A 122 -18.97 -5.70 8.05
C GLU A 122 -19.14 -6.77 6.98
N ARG A 123 -19.48 -6.35 5.74
CA ARG A 123 -19.57 -7.25 4.59
C ARG A 123 -18.24 -7.94 4.31
N PHE A 124 -17.13 -7.21 4.31
CA PHE A 124 -15.79 -7.76 4.12
C PHE A 124 -15.45 -8.80 5.20
N GLN A 125 -15.78 -8.53 6.47
CA GLN A 125 -15.56 -9.45 7.59
C GLN A 125 -16.37 -10.74 7.47
N GLN A 126 -17.62 -10.64 7.02
CA GLN A 126 -18.55 -11.78 6.95
C GLN A 126 -18.37 -12.62 5.69
N GLN A 127 -17.99 -11.97 4.58
CA GLN A 127 -17.92 -12.62 3.28
C GLN A 127 -16.73 -13.55 3.14
N LEU A 128 -15.58 -13.25 3.74
CA LEU A 128 -14.35 -13.98 3.44
C LEU A 128 -13.54 -14.40 4.66
N GLU A 129 -12.63 -15.33 4.40
CA GLU A 129 -11.57 -15.77 5.31
C GLU A 129 -10.24 -15.23 4.83
N ILE A 130 -9.40 -14.73 5.75
CA ILE A 130 -8.03 -14.30 5.48
C ILE A 130 -7.09 -15.51 5.55
N VAL A 131 -6.30 -15.69 4.50
CA VAL A 131 -5.24 -16.69 4.44
C VAL A 131 -3.89 -15.99 4.51
N ASP A 132 -3.20 -16.15 5.63
CA ASP A 132 -1.94 -15.46 5.93
C ASP A 132 -0.74 -16.19 5.32
N LEU A 133 -0.16 -15.60 4.28
CA LEU A 133 1.13 -15.96 3.66
C LEU A 133 2.05 -14.73 3.55
N ILE A 134 1.90 -13.78 4.48
CA ILE A 134 2.77 -12.59 4.55
C ILE A 134 4.23 -13.05 4.63
N ASP A 135 5.12 -12.33 3.95
CA ASP A 135 6.54 -12.65 3.77
C ASP A 135 6.83 -13.93 2.96
N THR A 136 5.83 -14.45 2.24
CA THR A 136 5.98 -15.58 1.33
C THR A 136 5.88 -15.10 -0.13
N GLU A 137 6.98 -15.23 -0.88
CA GLU A 137 7.08 -14.86 -2.30
C GLU A 137 7.17 -16.09 -3.22
N ASP A 138 7.24 -17.30 -2.65
CA ASP A 138 7.33 -18.54 -3.42
C ASP A 138 6.02 -18.83 -4.15
N VAL A 139 6.06 -18.69 -5.48
CA VAL A 139 4.90 -18.88 -6.37
C VAL A 139 4.28 -20.26 -6.20
N GLY A 140 5.10 -21.29 -5.98
CA GLY A 140 4.62 -22.66 -5.79
C GLY A 140 3.76 -22.81 -4.54
N THR A 141 4.18 -22.18 -3.44
CA THR A 141 3.44 -22.16 -2.18
C THR A 141 2.13 -21.39 -2.32
N ILE A 142 2.18 -20.20 -2.95
CA ILE A 142 0.99 -19.38 -3.19
C ILE A 142 -0.02 -20.13 -4.06
N GLN A 143 0.44 -20.71 -5.18
CA GLN A 143 -0.40 -21.50 -6.08
C GLN A 143 -1.02 -22.73 -5.41
N SER A 144 -0.25 -23.43 -4.56
CA SER A 144 -0.76 -24.56 -3.79
C SER A 144 -1.89 -24.12 -2.85
N LYS A 145 -1.76 -22.95 -2.23
CA LYS A 145 -2.78 -22.41 -1.33
C LYS A 145 -4.03 -21.93 -2.10
N ILE A 146 -3.86 -21.34 -3.29
CA ILE A 146 -5.00 -21.02 -4.17
C ILE A 146 -5.80 -22.29 -4.48
N ASN A 147 -5.13 -23.37 -4.90
CA ASN A 147 -5.77 -24.63 -5.23
C ASN A 147 -6.51 -25.22 -4.02
N GLU A 148 -5.92 -25.19 -2.83
CA GLU A 148 -6.56 -25.61 -1.59
C GLU A 148 -7.84 -24.82 -1.28
N CYS A 149 -7.81 -23.49 -1.47
CA CYS A 149 -9.00 -22.63 -1.28
C CYS A 149 -10.08 -22.89 -2.33
N VAL A 150 -9.70 -23.14 -3.58
CA VAL A 150 -10.64 -23.51 -4.66
C VAL A 150 -11.30 -24.85 -4.36
N GLU A 151 -10.57 -25.82 -3.83
CA GLU A 151 -11.14 -27.13 -3.42
C GLU A 151 -12.12 -27.00 -2.24
N LYS A 152 -11.89 -26.01 -1.36
CA LYS A 152 -12.75 -25.74 -0.19
C LYS A 152 -13.94 -24.82 -0.48
N ASP A 153 -14.13 -24.40 -1.73
CA ASP A 153 -15.15 -23.42 -2.14
C ASP A 153 -16.50 -23.61 -1.44
N PRO A 154 -16.91 -22.69 -0.54
CA PRO A 154 -18.18 -22.81 0.19
C PRO A 154 -19.39 -22.34 -0.65
N GLY A 155 -19.19 -21.89 -1.88
CA GLY A 155 -20.20 -21.20 -2.69
C GLY A 155 -20.22 -19.69 -2.46
N ALA A 156 -21.04 -19.02 -3.26
CA ALA A 156 -21.20 -17.57 -3.17
C ALA A 156 -21.76 -17.15 -1.80
N PHE A 157 -21.41 -15.96 -1.36
CA PHE A 157 -21.99 -15.36 -0.16
C PHE A 157 -23.51 -15.16 -0.31
N GLU A 158 -24.27 -15.19 0.79
CA GLU A 158 -25.74 -15.19 0.76
C GLU A 158 -26.34 -13.93 0.12
N GLU A 159 -25.70 -12.77 0.34
CA GLU A 159 -26.14 -11.49 -0.21
C GLU A 159 -25.59 -11.25 -1.62
N GLU A 160 -26.28 -10.38 -2.36
CA GLU A 160 -25.85 -9.93 -3.68
C GLU A 160 -24.58 -9.07 -3.62
N ALA A 161 -24.00 -8.76 -4.79
CA ALA A 161 -22.85 -7.87 -4.92
C ALA A 161 -23.12 -6.51 -4.28
N MET A 162 -22.19 -6.04 -3.43
CA MET A 162 -22.24 -4.71 -2.83
C MET A 162 -21.27 -3.80 -3.55
N ILE A 163 -21.77 -2.67 -4.07
CA ILE A 163 -20.95 -1.66 -4.75
C ILE A 163 -20.77 -0.49 -3.82
N ILE A 164 -19.53 -0.11 -3.58
CA ILE A 164 -19.16 1.12 -2.89
C ILE A 164 -18.33 2.00 -3.83
N SER A 165 -18.46 3.31 -3.72
CA SER A 165 -17.60 4.26 -4.42
C SER A 165 -16.37 4.53 -3.56
N VAL A 166 -15.21 4.34 -4.15
CA VAL A 166 -13.94 4.80 -3.58
C VAL A 166 -13.49 5.96 -4.46
N ASP A 167 -13.32 7.13 -3.87
CA ASP A 167 -12.85 8.29 -4.61
C ASP A 167 -11.42 8.02 -5.08
N ASP A 168 -11.25 7.92 -6.39
CA ASP A 168 -9.94 7.80 -7.03
C ASP A 168 -9.25 9.18 -7.01
N ASP A 169 -8.79 9.60 -5.84
CA ASP A 169 -7.83 10.70 -5.73
C ASP A 169 -6.40 10.12 -5.89
N ASP A 170 -6.23 9.38 -7.00
CA ASP A 170 -4.92 8.93 -7.43
C ASP A 170 -4.13 10.15 -7.89
N GLY A 171 -3.22 10.61 -7.04
CA GLY A 171 -2.16 11.51 -7.45
C GLY A 171 -1.18 10.81 -8.39
N ASP A 172 -1.66 10.29 -9.52
CA ASP A 172 -0.83 9.92 -10.65
C ASP A 172 -0.76 11.13 -11.59
N ASP A 173 0.45 11.66 -11.71
CA ASP A 173 0.84 12.63 -12.71
C ASP A 173 0.61 12.04 -14.11
N ASP A 174 -0.58 12.25 -14.69
CA ASP A 174 -0.78 12.19 -16.13
C ASP A 174 -1.54 13.44 -16.59
N ASP A 175 -0.93 14.15 -17.55
CA ASP A 175 -1.31 15.43 -18.10
C ASP A 175 -2.72 15.41 -18.72
N GLY A 176 -3.70 15.79 -17.94
CA GLY A 176 -5.06 16.08 -18.39
C GLY A 176 -5.66 17.23 -17.57
N GLU A 177 -5.57 18.46 -18.09
CA GLU A 177 -6.18 19.64 -17.49
C GLU A 177 -7.71 19.51 -17.37
N GLU A 178 -8.20 18.88 -16.30
CA GLU A 178 -9.50 19.21 -15.74
C GLU A 178 -9.30 20.07 -14.49
N MET A 179 -9.69 21.32 -14.61
CA MET A 179 -9.63 22.34 -13.57
C MET A 179 -10.60 21.96 -12.44
N LYS A 180 -10.17 21.10 -11.50
CA LYS A 180 -10.88 20.90 -10.23
C LYS A 180 -10.89 22.24 -9.50
N VAL A 181 -12.09 22.75 -9.22
CA VAL A 181 -12.26 23.92 -8.33
C VAL A 181 -11.87 23.46 -6.93
N VAL A 182 -10.59 23.57 -6.62
CA VAL A 182 -10.06 23.32 -5.28
C VAL A 182 -10.62 24.43 -4.38
N ALA A 183 -11.28 24.07 -3.28
CA ALA A 183 -11.76 25.05 -2.32
C ALA A 183 -10.58 25.93 -1.87
N ALA A 184 -10.81 27.23 -1.70
CA ALA A 184 -9.76 28.22 -1.42
C ALA A 184 -8.91 27.85 -0.18
N GLU A 185 -9.48 27.11 0.77
CA GLU A 185 -8.81 26.59 1.96
C GLU A 185 -7.78 25.49 1.65
N THR A 186 -8.10 24.58 0.73
CA THR A 186 -7.20 23.51 0.30
C THR A 186 -6.01 24.07 -0.46
N ALA A 187 -6.24 25.06 -1.35
CA ALA A 187 -5.17 25.76 -2.05
C ALA A 187 -4.21 26.49 -1.10
N LEU A 188 -4.75 27.04 0.00
CA LEU A 188 -3.93 27.69 1.05
C LEU A 188 -3.06 26.67 1.81
N ILE A 189 -3.61 25.49 2.12
CA ILE A 189 -2.90 24.41 2.79
C ILE A 189 -1.77 23.89 1.90
N GLU A 190 -2.05 23.61 0.64
CA GLU A 190 -1.02 23.18 -0.33
C GLU A 190 0.09 24.22 -0.52
N ALA A 191 -0.25 25.50 -0.60
CA ALA A 191 0.74 26.57 -0.67
C ALA A 191 1.63 26.60 0.58
N ARG A 192 1.09 26.31 1.76
CA ARG A 192 1.85 26.21 3.01
C ARG A 192 2.77 24.99 3.01
N ILE A 193 2.28 23.84 2.57
CA ILE A 193 3.09 22.60 2.45
C ILE A 193 4.26 22.81 1.49
N ARG A 194 4.01 23.37 0.31
CA ARG A 194 5.09 23.71 -0.65
C ARG A 194 6.12 24.63 -0.04
N ASN A 195 5.70 25.65 0.71
CA ASN A 195 6.61 26.58 1.39
C ASN A 195 7.46 25.88 2.46
N ILE A 196 6.86 24.96 3.23
CA ILE A 196 7.58 24.16 4.23
C ILE A 196 8.63 23.26 3.56
N ASN A 197 8.25 22.53 2.52
CA ASN A 197 9.16 21.67 1.78
C ASN A 197 10.35 22.46 1.20
N THR A 198 10.11 23.63 0.59
CA THR A 198 11.17 24.50 0.09
C THR A 198 12.12 24.94 1.21
N LYS A 199 11.60 25.23 2.41
CA LYS A 199 12.43 25.58 3.57
C LYS A 199 13.27 24.39 4.06
N ILE A 200 12.72 23.20 4.08
CA ILE A 200 13.43 21.97 4.44
C ILE A 200 14.60 21.73 3.48
N ASP A 201 14.37 21.87 2.18
CA ASP A 201 15.39 21.71 1.15
C ASP A 201 16.51 22.75 1.28
N MET A 202 16.16 24.01 1.56
CA MET A 202 17.14 25.06 1.80
C MET A 202 18.00 24.78 3.06
N ILE A 203 17.37 24.33 4.17
CA ILE A 203 18.08 23.96 5.39
C ILE A 203 19.03 22.79 5.11
N GLY A 204 18.58 21.78 4.39
CA GLY A 204 19.38 20.64 3.97
C GLY A 204 20.58 21.04 3.12
N ALA A 205 20.39 21.97 2.17
CA ALA A 205 21.48 22.50 1.34
C ALA A 205 22.50 23.29 2.16
N VAL A 206 22.05 24.14 3.08
CA VAL A 206 22.92 24.90 3.98
C VAL A 206 23.74 23.97 4.87
N GLN A 207 23.12 22.95 5.46
CA GLN A 207 23.83 21.99 6.30
C GLN A 207 24.89 21.20 5.53
N ARG A 208 24.60 20.75 4.30
CA ARG A 208 25.59 20.09 3.44
C ARG A 208 26.78 21.01 3.12
N ASN A 209 26.52 22.27 2.80
CA ASN A 209 27.58 23.24 2.54
C ASN A 209 28.43 23.53 3.79
N MET A 210 27.81 23.64 4.97
CA MET A 210 28.53 23.82 6.23
C MET A 210 29.41 22.59 6.54
N ALA A 211 28.89 21.39 6.40
CA ALA A 211 29.65 20.16 6.62
C ALA A 211 30.86 20.06 5.68
N GLY A 212 30.70 20.40 4.40
CA GLY A 212 31.82 20.47 3.42
C GLY A 212 32.87 21.48 3.81
N ASN A 213 32.46 22.66 4.25
CA ASN A 213 33.40 23.71 4.69
C ASN A 213 34.19 23.30 5.95
N TYR A 214 33.55 22.64 6.92
CA TYR A 214 34.22 22.13 8.12
C TYR A 214 35.21 21.01 7.78
N ALA A 215 34.82 20.06 6.93
CA ALA A 215 35.68 18.98 6.47
C ALA A 215 36.92 19.53 5.76
N GLY A 216 36.76 20.50 4.87
CA GLY A 216 37.90 21.16 4.18
C GLY A 216 38.84 21.89 5.13
N LYS A 217 38.32 22.58 6.16
CA LYS A 217 39.15 23.22 7.17
C LYS A 217 39.98 22.23 8.00
N VAL A 218 39.38 21.13 8.41
CA VAL A 218 40.06 20.05 9.16
C VAL A 218 41.15 19.42 8.33
N GLN A 219 40.85 19.08 7.06
CA GLN A 219 41.85 18.56 6.13
C GLN A 219 43.03 19.53 5.90
N GLY A 220 42.73 20.81 5.70
CA GLY A 220 43.77 21.85 5.53
C GLY A 220 44.69 21.94 6.74
N ILE A 221 44.16 21.94 7.95
CA ILE A 221 44.96 21.95 9.20
C ILE A 221 45.83 20.69 9.30
N MET A 222 45.29 19.50 9.02
CA MET A 222 46.08 18.27 9.04
C MET A 222 47.23 18.27 8.03
N ILE A 223 46.99 18.70 6.80
CA ILE A 223 48.02 18.81 5.77
C ILE A 223 49.07 19.81 6.22
N GLY A 224 48.71 21.00 6.71
CA GLY A 224 49.61 21.99 7.24
C GLY A 224 50.49 21.47 8.36
N LEU A 225 49.96 20.75 9.31
CA LEU A 225 50.71 20.11 10.40
C LEU A 225 51.72 19.09 9.90
N ILE A 226 51.34 18.22 8.94
CA ILE A 226 52.25 17.23 8.34
C ILE A 226 53.42 17.94 7.63
N PHE A 227 53.11 18.96 6.85
CA PHE A 227 54.17 19.75 6.18
C PHE A 227 55.14 20.41 7.17
N THR A 228 54.63 21.00 8.24
CA THR A 228 55.45 21.62 9.27
C THR A 228 56.34 20.61 9.97
N LEU A 229 55.81 19.41 10.30
CA LEU A 229 56.62 18.34 10.88
C LEU A 229 57.72 17.81 9.96
N VAL A 230 57.39 17.61 8.67
CA VAL A 230 58.39 17.18 7.67
C VAL A 230 59.51 18.20 7.47
N ILE A 231 59.17 19.48 7.36
CA ILE A 231 60.13 20.54 7.25
C ILE A 231 60.98 20.66 8.51
N GLY A 232 60.33 20.63 9.69
CA GLY A 232 61.06 20.65 10.98
C GLY A 232 62.04 19.50 11.14
N PHE A 233 61.68 18.29 10.69
CA PHE A 233 62.59 17.13 10.72
C PHE A 233 63.77 17.30 9.77
N LEU A 234 63.56 17.89 8.57
CA LEU A 234 64.63 18.16 7.59
C LEU A 234 65.67 19.20 8.08
N PHE A 235 65.30 20.12 8.94
CA PHE A 235 66.20 21.12 9.51
C PHE A 235 66.87 20.64 10.83
N LEU A 236 66.49 19.54 11.37
CA LEU A 236 67.08 18.95 12.62
C LEU A 236 68.12 17.89 12.32
N ILE A 237 68.27 17.48 11.06
CA ILE A 237 69.33 16.60 10.51
C ILE A 237 70.32 17.43 9.76
#